data_3d65034caf173ccee62ac5c8cfa4b460
#
_entry.id   3d65034caf173ccee62ac5c8cfa4b460
#
_cell.length_a   1.000
_cell.length_b   1.000
_cell.length_c   1.000
_cell.angle_alpha   90.00
_cell.angle_beta   90.00
_cell.angle_gamma   90.00
#
_symmetry.space_group_name_H-M   'P 1'
#
loop_
_entity.id
_entity.type
_entity.pdbx_description
1 polymer ?
#
loop_
_entity_poly.entity_id
_entity_poly.type
_entity_poly.pdbx_seq_one_letter_code
_entity_poly.pdbx_strand_id
1 'polypeptide(L)'
;MLKRTALVLVMLAHAAYAERVVALAPFSTLGAEDRSAGTKKLLGQIEQAIDALPGTKVVTAAQVTDAITKAKKPQLKACEGDEGCLAEVGKLVGANVVVTGEVGGLGESRVVYLGATDVSSAKELRSTTLAVGAKDSPASAAVRLLDPDRYRGTVHFTIDAPGATVYVNGAKVALSNGDVALPVGTQAIRVTHPQYRDFVRFVEVTYGAKTEVPVSLKSYGTIEHDIEGKPRNLDTVIYTDPPLWRRWYVTGPVVVVLAVAAGVIFANHLPGADSHCTVGDGTCK
;
A
#
# COMPACT_ATOMS: atom_id res chain seq x y z
N MET A 1 -22.31 65.78 6.67
CA MET A 1 -21.46 64.65 7.08
C MET A 1 -22.09 63.37 6.58
N LEU A 2 -21.67 62.89 5.40
CA LEU A 2 -22.17 61.67 4.78
C LEU A 2 -21.34 60.46 5.28
N LYS A 3 -21.96 59.56 6.04
CA LYS A 3 -21.36 58.27 6.40
C LYS A 3 -21.44 57.33 5.19
N ARG A 4 -20.27 57.03 4.58
CA ARG A 4 -20.13 56.00 3.54
C ARG A 4 -20.05 54.66 4.22
N THR A 5 -21.14 53.91 4.16
CA THR A 5 -21.17 52.49 4.54
C THR A 5 -20.60 51.65 3.38
N ALA A 6 -19.38 51.18 3.54
CA ALA A 6 -18.79 50.22 2.60
C ALA A 6 -19.39 48.83 2.84
N LEU A 7 -20.21 48.41 1.91
CA LEU A 7 -20.74 47.03 1.85
C LEU A 7 -19.62 46.09 1.33
N VAL A 8 -18.96 45.37 2.23
CA VAL A 8 -17.96 44.34 1.86
C VAL A 8 -18.73 43.10 1.39
N LEU A 9 -18.84 42.93 0.09
CA LEU A 9 -19.39 41.74 -0.54
C LEU A 9 -18.33 40.62 -0.43
N VAL A 10 -18.44 39.74 0.57
CA VAL A 10 -17.63 38.53 0.68
C VAL A 10 -18.14 37.55 -0.37
N MET A 11 -17.49 37.51 -1.52
CA MET A 11 -17.64 36.44 -2.51
C MET A 11 -17.11 35.14 -1.93
N LEU A 12 -18.00 34.31 -1.37
CA LEU A 12 -17.72 32.92 -1.08
C LEU A 12 -17.52 32.20 -2.43
N ALA A 13 -16.29 32.10 -2.88
CA ALA A 13 -15.92 31.24 -3.99
C ALA A 13 -16.12 29.81 -3.50
N HIS A 14 -17.30 29.27 -3.67
CA HIS A 14 -17.51 27.82 -3.64
C HIS A 14 -16.70 27.28 -4.81
N ALA A 15 -15.58 26.59 -4.51
CA ALA A 15 -14.92 25.75 -5.49
C ALA A 15 -15.96 24.72 -5.92
N ALA A 16 -16.58 24.96 -7.08
CA ALA A 16 -17.43 24.00 -7.74
C ALA A 16 -16.51 22.81 -8.08
N TYR A 17 -16.47 21.82 -7.22
CA TYR A 17 -15.89 20.53 -7.60
C TYR A 17 -16.72 20.06 -8.80
N ALA A 18 -16.07 19.98 -9.95
CA ALA A 18 -16.71 19.42 -11.14
C ALA A 18 -17.19 18.02 -10.75
N GLU A 19 -18.51 17.81 -10.82
CA GLU A 19 -19.14 16.53 -10.50
C GLU A 19 -18.56 15.46 -11.43
N ARG A 20 -17.87 14.48 -10.86
CA ARG A 20 -17.28 13.37 -11.61
C ARG A 20 -18.35 12.29 -11.77
N VAL A 21 -18.79 12.06 -12.99
CA VAL A 21 -19.74 10.98 -13.30
C VAL A 21 -18.95 9.68 -13.51
N VAL A 22 -19.23 8.67 -12.70
CA VAL A 22 -18.59 7.35 -12.75
C VAL A 22 -19.62 6.31 -13.16
N ALA A 23 -19.39 5.63 -14.27
CA ALA A 23 -20.23 4.52 -14.71
C ALA A 23 -19.63 3.18 -14.25
N LEU A 24 -20.49 2.29 -13.77
CA LEU A 24 -20.11 0.91 -13.46
C LEU A 24 -20.45 0.02 -14.65
N ALA A 25 -19.43 -0.50 -15.33
CA ALA A 25 -19.63 -1.52 -16.34
C ALA A 25 -20.14 -2.82 -15.69
N PRO A 26 -20.87 -3.67 -16.43
CA PRO A 26 -21.21 -5.00 -15.94
C PRO A 26 -19.94 -5.73 -15.53
N PHE A 27 -19.91 -6.25 -14.29
CA PHE A 27 -18.75 -6.98 -13.80
C PHE A 27 -18.70 -8.38 -14.39
N SER A 28 -17.52 -8.82 -14.75
CA SER A 28 -17.26 -10.20 -15.15
C SER A 28 -16.91 -11.06 -13.93
N THR A 29 -17.05 -12.34 -14.07
CA THR A 29 -16.72 -13.30 -13.03
C THR A 29 -16.00 -14.48 -13.63
N LEU A 30 -14.95 -14.90 -12.94
CA LEU A 30 -14.18 -16.10 -13.28
C LEU A 30 -14.85 -17.32 -12.63
N GLY A 31 -15.56 -18.12 -13.45
CA GLY A 31 -16.10 -19.42 -13.02
C GLY A 31 -17.61 -19.47 -12.81
N ALA A 32 -18.12 -20.67 -12.45
CA ALA A 32 -19.55 -20.97 -12.31
C ALA A 32 -20.23 -20.35 -11.07
N GLU A 33 -19.47 -19.81 -10.12
CA GLU A 33 -20.00 -19.22 -8.88
C GLU A 33 -20.56 -17.79 -9.05
N ASP A 34 -20.69 -17.37 -10.24
CA ASP A 34 -20.95 -16.07 -10.78
C ASP A 34 -22.22 -15.35 -10.27
N ARG A 35 -23.20 -16.09 -9.84
CA ARG A 35 -24.54 -15.56 -9.54
C ARG A 35 -24.93 -15.68 -8.08
N SER A 36 -23.99 -15.97 -7.20
CA SER A 36 -24.27 -16.11 -5.78
C SER A 36 -24.84 -14.83 -5.18
N ALA A 37 -25.73 -14.96 -4.22
CA ALA A 37 -26.27 -13.80 -3.49
C ALA A 37 -25.15 -12.96 -2.84
N GLY A 38 -24.04 -13.63 -2.46
CA GLY A 38 -22.85 -12.96 -1.90
C GLY A 38 -22.13 -12.07 -2.91
N THR A 39 -21.97 -12.50 -4.17
CA THR A 39 -21.37 -11.68 -5.23
C THR A 39 -22.24 -10.45 -5.51
N LYS A 40 -23.54 -10.61 -5.64
CA LYS A 40 -24.46 -9.48 -5.84
C LYS A 40 -24.42 -8.48 -4.70
N LYS A 41 -24.35 -8.97 -3.44
CA LYS A 41 -24.21 -8.10 -2.26
C LYS A 41 -22.90 -7.33 -2.30
N LEU A 42 -21.79 -7.97 -2.64
CA LEU A 42 -20.48 -7.33 -2.74
C LEU A 42 -20.46 -6.25 -3.82
N LEU A 43 -21.02 -6.52 -4.99
CA LEU A 43 -21.14 -5.54 -6.07
C LEU A 43 -21.96 -4.32 -5.63
N GLY A 44 -23.10 -4.53 -4.95
CA GLY A 44 -23.87 -3.43 -4.37
C GLY A 44 -23.11 -2.63 -3.32
N GLN A 45 -22.23 -3.27 -2.53
CA GLN A 45 -21.38 -2.58 -1.57
C GLN A 45 -20.30 -1.72 -2.26
N ILE A 46 -19.72 -2.21 -3.37
CA ILE A 46 -18.76 -1.44 -4.17
C ILE A 46 -19.44 -0.23 -4.81
N GLU A 47 -20.61 -0.41 -5.40
CA GLU A 47 -21.42 0.67 -5.98
C GLU A 47 -21.73 1.74 -4.93
N GLN A 48 -22.23 1.34 -3.77
CA GLN A 48 -22.50 2.25 -2.65
C GLN A 48 -21.24 2.97 -2.15
N ALA A 49 -20.10 2.27 -2.12
CA ALA A 49 -18.83 2.85 -1.71
C ALA A 49 -18.33 3.93 -2.70
N ILE A 50 -18.56 3.74 -4.00
CA ILE A 50 -18.20 4.72 -5.03
C ILE A 50 -19.15 5.92 -4.97
N ASP A 51 -20.44 5.70 -4.78
CA ASP A 51 -21.43 6.77 -4.64
C ASP A 51 -21.21 7.65 -3.41
N ALA A 52 -20.65 7.06 -2.35
CA ALA A 52 -20.29 7.80 -1.14
C ALA A 52 -19.06 8.71 -1.29
N LEU A 53 -18.33 8.64 -2.42
CA LEU A 53 -17.17 9.51 -2.65
C LEU A 53 -17.62 10.95 -2.95
N PRO A 54 -17.03 11.97 -2.30
CA PRO A 54 -17.42 13.35 -2.50
C PRO A 54 -17.25 13.81 -3.97
N GLY A 55 -18.25 14.52 -4.50
CA GLY A 55 -18.24 15.03 -5.86
C GLY A 55 -18.34 13.93 -6.92
N THR A 56 -18.79 12.75 -6.56
CA THR A 56 -18.99 11.62 -7.47
C THR A 56 -20.49 11.35 -7.63
N LYS A 57 -20.90 11.12 -8.86
CA LYS A 57 -22.24 10.66 -9.22
C LYS A 57 -22.11 9.30 -9.91
N VAL A 58 -22.80 8.31 -9.42
CA VAL A 58 -22.73 6.95 -9.95
C VAL A 58 -23.83 6.69 -10.98
N VAL A 59 -23.43 6.12 -12.11
CA VAL A 59 -24.33 5.45 -13.05
C VAL A 59 -24.19 3.96 -12.81
N THR A 60 -25.25 3.34 -12.29
CA THR A 60 -25.23 1.94 -11.84
C THR A 60 -25.01 0.95 -12.99
N ALA A 61 -24.54 -0.24 -12.71
CA ALA A 61 -24.37 -1.30 -13.72
C ALA A 61 -25.70 -1.66 -14.41
N ALA A 62 -26.82 -1.56 -13.69
CA ALA A 62 -28.15 -1.74 -14.26
C ALA A 62 -28.48 -0.65 -15.29
N GLN A 63 -28.26 0.62 -14.95
CA GLN A 63 -28.48 1.76 -15.86
C GLN A 63 -27.58 1.69 -17.09
N VAL A 64 -26.33 1.29 -16.93
CA VAL A 64 -25.41 1.06 -18.05
C VAL A 64 -25.93 -0.04 -18.96
N THR A 65 -26.36 -1.17 -18.41
CA THR A 65 -26.92 -2.30 -19.17
C THR A 65 -28.18 -1.89 -19.95
N ASP A 66 -29.03 -1.11 -19.32
CA ASP A 66 -30.26 -0.56 -19.98
C ASP A 66 -29.91 0.41 -21.11
N ALA A 67 -28.92 1.28 -20.89
CA ALA A 67 -28.46 2.22 -21.93
C ALA A 67 -27.87 1.47 -23.14
N ILE A 68 -27.04 0.44 -22.91
CA ILE A 68 -26.47 -0.42 -23.95
C ILE A 68 -27.59 -1.12 -24.75
N THR A 69 -28.61 -1.62 -24.04
CA THR A 69 -29.74 -2.32 -24.66
C THR A 69 -30.58 -1.35 -25.53
N LYS A 70 -30.85 -0.15 -25.02
CA LYS A 70 -31.57 0.91 -25.77
C LYS A 70 -30.78 1.38 -27.00
N ALA A 71 -29.46 1.45 -26.89
CA ALA A 71 -28.59 1.82 -28.00
C ALA A 71 -28.41 0.71 -29.05
N LYS A 72 -28.92 -0.51 -28.79
CA LYS A 72 -28.77 -1.70 -29.65
C LYS A 72 -27.31 -2.06 -29.94
N LYS A 73 -26.42 -1.91 -28.94
CA LYS A 73 -24.99 -2.20 -29.02
C LYS A 73 -24.59 -3.36 -28.05
N PRO A 74 -25.07 -4.59 -28.27
CA PRO A 74 -24.87 -5.70 -27.33
C PRO A 74 -23.39 -6.03 -27.09
N GLN A 75 -22.49 -5.73 -28.03
CA GLN A 75 -21.05 -5.92 -27.91
C GLN A 75 -20.45 -5.15 -26.72
N LEU A 76 -21.06 -4.02 -26.32
CA LEU A 76 -20.58 -3.23 -25.19
C LEU A 76 -20.86 -3.88 -23.81
N LYS A 77 -21.58 -5.00 -23.77
CA LYS A 77 -21.81 -5.75 -22.51
C LYS A 77 -20.63 -6.62 -22.10
N ALA A 78 -19.73 -6.91 -23.05
CA ALA A 78 -18.60 -7.82 -22.85
C ALA A 78 -17.29 -7.12 -23.26
N CYS A 79 -17.04 -5.93 -22.68
CA CYS A 79 -15.79 -5.19 -22.96
C CYS A 79 -14.54 -5.85 -22.36
N GLU A 80 -14.67 -6.72 -21.35
CA GLU A 80 -13.61 -7.55 -20.76
C GLU A 80 -12.26 -6.80 -20.57
N GLY A 81 -12.32 -5.53 -20.16
CA GLY A 81 -11.12 -4.70 -19.92
C GLY A 81 -10.58 -3.98 -21.15
N ASP A 82 -11.21 -4.11 -22.34
CA ASP A 82 -10.84 -3.30 -23.51
C ASP A 82 -11.13 -1.83 -23.26
N GLU A 83 -10.09 -1.01 -23.22
CA GLU A 83 -10.16 0.42 -22.87
C GLU A 83 -11.01 1.23 -23.87
N GLY A 84 -10.92 0.89 -25.15
CA GLY A 84 -11.70 1.54 -26.21
C GLY A 84 -13.20 1.24 -26.09
N CYS A 85 -13.55 -0.02 -25.83
CA CYS A 85 -14.90 -0.47 -25.57
C CYS A 85 -15.47 0.22 -24.32
N LEU A 86 -14.72 0.29 -23.24
CA LEU A 86 -15.11 0.94 -21.98
C LEU A 86 -15.33 2.45 -22.19
N ALA A 87 -14.47 3.12 -22.96
CA ALA A 87 -14.67 4.52 -23.28
C ALA A 87 -15.94 4.76 -24.09
N GLU A 88 -16.32 3.82 -24.98
CA GLU A 88 -17.60 3.90 -25.71
C GLU A 88 -18.79 3.72 -24.76
N VAL A 89 -18.71 2.82 -23.78
CA VAL A 89 -19.71 2.68 -22.72
C VAL A 89 -19.85 3.98 -21.95
N GLY A 90 -18.74 4.59 -21.53
CA GLY A 90 -18.74 5.85 -20.79
C GLY A 90 -19.38 6.99 -21.58
N LYS A 91 -19.05 7.13 -22.87
CA LYS A 91 -19.67 8.12 -23.76
C LYS A 91 -21.18 7.93 -23.90
N LEU A 92 -21.64 6.68 -23.94
CA LEU A 92 -23.06 6.34 -24.08
C LEU A 92 -23.87 6.81 -22.87
N VAL A 93 -23.31 6.79 -21.68
CA VAL A 93 -24.00 7.18 -20.44
C VAL A 93 -23.56 8.54 -19.88
N GLY A 94 -22.70 9.26 -20.61
CA GLY A 94 -22.23 10.58 -20.21
C GLY A 94 -21.30 10.55 -18.99
N ALA A 95 -20.55 9.47 -18.78
CA ALA A 95 -19.61 9.34 -17.70
C ALA A 95 -18.21 9.89 -18.05
N ASN A 96 -17.47 10.34 -17.05
CA ASN A 96 -16.07 10.73 -17.17
C ASN A 96 -15.12 9.54 -16.99
N VAL A 97 -15.50 8.62 -16.10
CA VAL A 97 -14.75 7.42 -15.76
C VAL A 97 -15.65 6.21 -15.82
N VAL A 98 -15.14 5.10 -16.33
CA VAL A 98 -15.81 3.79 -16.29
C VAL A 98 -15.02 2.88 -15.34
N VAL A 99 -15.72 2.33 -14.37
CA VAL A 99 -15.16 1.31 -13.46
C VAL A 99 -15.62 -0.05 -13.94
N THR A 100 -14.66 -0.93 -14.13
CA THR A 100 -14.86 -2.36 -14.39
C THR A 100 -14.49 -3.17 -13.18
N GLY A 101 -15.02 -4.38 -13.08
CA GLY A 101 -14.64 -5.32 -12.04
C GLY A 101 -14.68 -6.74 -12.52
N GLU A 102 -13.74 -7.53 -12.04
CA GLU A 102 -13.68 -8.96 -12.24
C GLU A 102 -13.62 -9.66 -10.89
N VAL A 103 -14.59 -10.53 -10.63
CA VAL A 103 -14.65 -11.30 -9.39
C VAL A 103 -14.01 -12.65 -9.63
N GLY A 104 -12.92 -12.91 -8.92
CA GLY A 104 -12.20 -14.18 -8.93
C GLY A 104 -12.11 -14.79 -7.52
N GLY A 105 -11.59 -16.02 -7.43
CA GLY A 105 -11.33 -16.71 -6.18
C GLY A 105 -12.14 -17.99 -5.99
N LEU A 106 -11.80 -18.74 -4.94
CA LEU A 106 -12.43 -20.01 -4.58
C LEU A 106 -13.04 -19.91 -3.19
N GLY A 107 -14.32 -20.27 -3.06
CA GLY A 107 -15.01 -20.36 -1.78
C GLY A 107 -15.12 -19.00 -1.07
N GLU A 108 -14.62 -18.93 0.17
CA GLU A 108 -14.67 -17.71 0.99
C GLU A 108 -13.59 -16.68 0.63
N SER A 109 -12.52 -17.11 -0.04
CA SER A 109 -11.42 -16.25 -0.45
C SER A 109 -11.68 -15.63 -1.82
N ARG A 110 -12.53 -14.61 -1.85
CA ARG A 110 -12.84 -13.86 -3.07
C ARG A 110 -11.93 -12.65 -3.21
N VAL A 111 -11.50 -12.41 -4.44
CA VAL A 111 -10.76 -11.20 -4.83
C VAL A 111 -11.53 -10.53 -5.93
N VAL A 112 -11.71 -9.22 -5.80
CA VAL A 112 -12.28 -8.39 -6.87
C VAL A 112 -11.16 -7.54 -7.44
N TYR A 113 -10.91 -7.68 -8.72
CA TYR A 113 -10.05 -6.79 -9.48
C TYR A 113 -10.90 -5.63 -9.98
N LEU A 114 -10.50 -4.41 -9.69
CA LEU A 114 -11.20 -3.19 -10.10
C LEU A 114 -10.28 -2.36 -10.99
N GLY A 115 -10.78 -1.94 -12.13
CA GLY A 115 -10.10 -1.02 -13.05
C GLY A 115 -10.92 0.25 -13.25
N ALA A 116 -10.27 1.39 -13.40
CA ALA A 116 -10.88 2.67 -13.72
C ALA A 116 -10.30 3.18 -15.04
N THR A 117 -11.14 3.40 -16.04
CA THR A 117 -10.77 3.89 -17.39
C THR A 117 -11.30 5.30 -17.59
N ASP A 118 -10.44 6.21 -18.02
CA ASP A 118 -10.84 7.57 -18.42
C ASP A 118 -11.50 7.54 -19.79
N VAL A 119 -12.69 8.09 -19.87
CA VAL A 119 -13.52 8.08 -21.09
C VAL A 119 -12.95 8.98 -22.19
N SER A 120 -12.28 10.06 -21.79
CA SER A 120 -11.76 11.05 -22.75
C SER A 120 -10.52 10.56 -23.48
N SER A 121 -9.60 9.92 -22.77
CA SER A 121 -8.33 9.41 -23.30
C SER A 121 -8.43 7.94 -23.74
N ALA A 122 -9.48 7.23 -23.36
CA ALA A 122 -9.62 5.78 -23.50
C ALA A 122 -8.38 5.04 -22.95
N LYS A 123 -7.97 5.39 -21.72
CA LYS A 123 -6.82 4.76 -21.04
C LYS A 123 -7.19 4.39 -19.61
N GLU A 124 -6.62 3.29 -19.15
CA GLU A 124 -6.70 2.93 -17.74
C GLU A 124 -6.01 4.00 -16.87
N LEU A 125 -6.76 4.57 -15.94
CA LEU A 125 -6.24 5.52 -14.93
C LEU A 125 -5.53 4.78 -13.82
N ARG A 126 -6.15 3.70 -13.34
CA ARG A 126 -5.66 2.92 -12.22
C ARG A 126 -6.42 1.62 -12.09
N SER A 127 -5.75 0.62 -11.48
CA SER A 127 -6.37 -0.62 -11.03
C SER A 127 -6.09 -0.87 -9.54
N THR A 128 -6.94 -1.66 -8.92
CA THR A 128 -6.77 -2.10 -7.53
C THR A 128 -7.44 -3.45 -7.31
N THR A 129 -7.08 -4.11 -6.23
CA THR A 129 -7.70 -5.37 -5.81
C THR A 129 -8.39 -5.19 -4.47
N LEU A 130 -9.55 -5.80 -4.29
CA LEU A 130 -10.27 -5.93 -3.03
C LEU A 130 -10.27 -7.39 -2.61
N ALA A 131 -9.55 -7.73 -1.55
CA ALA A 131 -9.56 -9.07 -0.97
C ALA A 131 -10.71 -9.17 0.06
N VAL A 132 -11.75 -9.92 -0.31
CA VAL A 132 -12.92 -10.11 0.56
C VAL A 132 -12.55 -11.02 1.73
N GLY A 133 -12.88 -10.62 2.96
CA GLY A 133 -12.53 -11.35 4.19
C GLY A 133 -11.22 -10.92 4.84
N ALA A 134 -10.39 -10.12 4.17
CA ALA A 134 -9.21 -9.47 4.74
C ALA A 134 -9.58 -8.15 5.45
N LYS A 135 -8.56 -7.42 5.96
CA LYS A 135 -8.73 -6.08 6.55
C LYS A 135 -9.07 -4.99 5.51
N ASP A 136 -9.44 -5.39 4.29
CA ASP A 136 -9.80 -4.49 3.19
C ASP A 136 -11.32 -4.35 3.09
N SER A 137 -11.81 -3.22 2.60
CA SER A 137 -13.22 -2.92 2.49
C SER A 137 -13.56 -2.33 1.12
N PRO A 138 -14.81 -2.47 0.65
CA PRO A 138 -15.26 -1.78 -0.57
C PRO A 138 -14.98 -0.28 -0.55
N ALA A 139 -15.15 0.38 0.60
CA ALA A 139 -14.86 1.80 0.76
C ALA A 139 -13.37 2.12 0.56
N SER A 140 -12.47 1.30 1.13
CA SER A 140 -11.02 1.47 0.95
C SER A 140 -10.61 1.25 -0.51
N ALA A 141 -11.19 0.25 -1.16
CA ALA A 141 -10.94 -0.05 -2.58
C ALA A 141 -11.44 1.08 -3.50
N ALA A 142 -12.64 1.62 -3.25
CA ALA A 142 -13.18 2.74 -4.00
C ALA A 142 -12.31 4.01 -3.90
N VAL A 143 -11.86 4.36 -2.68
CA VAL A 143 -10.96 5.51 -2.46
C VAL A 143 -9.60 5.26 -3.12
N ARG A 144 -9.03 4.08 -2.97
CA ARG A 144 -7.73 3.70 -3.57
C ARG A 144 -7.78 3.77 -5.09
N LEU A 145 -8.92 3.41 -5.69
CA LEU A 145 -9.13 3.43 -7.13
C LEU A 145 -9.35 4.84 -7.67
N LEU A 146 -10.27 5.61 -7.07
CA LEU A 146 -10.79 6.85 -7.63
C LEU A 146 -10.25 8.12 -6.97
N ASP A 147 -9.80 8.06 -5.71
CA ASP A 147 -9.31 9.22 -4.95
C ASP A 147 -8.12 8.83 -4.03
N PRO A 148 -6.99 8.41 -4.61
CA PRO A 148 -5.86 7.88 -3.85
C PRO A 148 -5.23 8.89 -2.88
N ASP A 149 -5.39 10.18 -3.14
CA ASP A 149 -4.88 11.23 -2.23
C ASP A 149 -5.60 11.22 -0.89
N ARG A 150 -6.82 10.69 -0.86
CA ARG A 150 -7.63 10.47 0.35
C ARG A 150 -7.42 9.10 0.98
N TYR A 151 -6.64 8.22 0.35
CA TYR A 151 -6.32 6.90 0.90
C TYR A 151 -5.28 7.02 2.02
N ARG A 152 -5.74 7.56 3.16
CA ARG A 152 -4.90 7.89 4.31
C ARG A 152 -5.49 7.37 5.61
N GLY A 153 -4.63 7.19 6.60
CA GLY A 153 -4.99 7.01 8.00
C GLY A 153 -4.43 8.15 8.85
N THR A 154 -4.87 8.24 10.09
CA THR A 154 -4.39 9.24 11.06
C THR A 154 -3.41 8.59 12.02
N VAL A 155 -2.24 9.20 12.22
CA VAL A 155 -1.30 8.79 13.27
C VAL A 155 -1.29 9.86 14.35
N HIS A 156 -1.50 9.42 15.58
CA HIS A 156 -1.45 10.27 16.77
C HIS A 156 -0.16 10.03 17.54
N PHE A 157 0.60 11.09 17.75
CA PHE A 157 1.85 11.04 18.51
C PHE A 157 1.64 11.57 19.92
N THR A 158 1.98 10.76 20.92
CA THR A 158 2.11 11.20 22.31
C THR A 158 3.60 11.29 22.64
N ILE A 159 4.13 12.52 22.64
CA ILE A 159 5.59 12.76 22.79
C ILE A 159 5.84 13.32 24.19
N ASP A 160 6.73 12.69 24.95
CA ASP A 160 7.08 13.08 26.32
C ASP A 160 8.02 14.30 26.42
N ALA A 161 8.67 14.70 25.31
CA ALA A 161 9.58 15.85 25.28
C ALA A 161 9.01 17.00 24.44
N PRO A 162 8.75 18.18 25.03
CA PRO A 162 8.29 19.33 24.29
C PRO A 162 9.37 19.85 23.32
N GLY A 163 8.97 20.31 22.12
CA GLY A 163 9.90 20.83 21.12
C GLY A 163 10.53 19.76 20.22
N ALA A 164 10.13 18.50 20.36
CA ALA A 164 10.57 17.44 19.44
C ALA A 164 10.07 17.69 18.02
N THR A 165 10.86 17.26 17.04
CA THR A 165 10.54 17.36 15.62
C THR A 165 10.26 15.94 15.08
N VAL A 166 9.15 15.80 14.37
CA VAL A 166 8.73 14.52 13.78
C VAL A 166 9.06 14.51 12.28
N TYR A 167 9.63 13.41 11.84
CA TYR A 167 9.89 13.11 10.43
C TYR A 167 9.17 11.83 10.04
N VAL A 168 8.57 11.84 8.86
CA VAL A 168 7.94 10.66 8.24
C VAL A 168 8.62 10.42 6.91
N ASN A 169 9.16 9.22 6.72
CA ASN A 169 9.93 8.85 5.52
C ASN A 169 11.02 9.88 5.17
N GLY A 170 11.65 10.47 6.19
CA GLY A 170 12.69 11.49 6.04
C GLY A 170 12.19 12.91 5.86
N ALA A 171 10.91 13.15 5.61
CA ALA A 171 10.34 14.48 5.48
C ALA A 171 9.82 14.99 6.83
N LYS A 172 10.13 16.26 7.18
CA LYS A 172 9.61 16.92 8.37
C LYS A 172 8.11 17.13 8.23
N VAL A 173 7.34 16.74 9.24
CA VAL A 173 5.88 16.92 9.28
C VAL A 173 5.47 17.82 10.45
N ALA A 174 4.41 18.61 10.22
CA ALA A 174 3.77 19.37 11.28
C ALA A 174 2.63 18.54 11.87
N LEU A 175 2.57 18.49 13.20
CA LEU A 175 1.49 17.84 13.93
C LEU A 175 0.38 18.86 14.25
N SER A 176 -0.87 18.47 14.06
CA SER A 176 -2.02 19.22 14.50
C SER A 176 -2.60 18.51 15.73
N ASN A 177 -2.42 19.07 16.92
CA ASN A 177 -2.82 18.43 18.18
C ASN A 177 -2.27 17.00 18.37
N GLY A 178 -1.04 16.75 17.89
CA GLY A 178 -0.44 15.43 17.90
C GLY A 178 -0.83 14.53 16.72
N ASP A 179 -1.77 14.93 15.88
CA ASP A 179 -2.27 14.15 14.75
C ASP A 179 -1.57 14.54 13.44
N VAL A 180 -1.38 13.55 12.58
CA VAL A 180 -0.98 13.73 11.18
C VAL A 180 -1.66 12.69 10.30
N ALA A 181 -2.18 13.12 9.14
CA ALA A 181 -2.73 12.21 8.14
C ALA A 181 -1.60 11.69 7.22
N LEU A 182 -1.42 10.37 7.20
CA LEU A 182 -0.37 9.70 6.42
C LEU A 182 -0.96 8.73 5.40
N PRO A 183 -0.27 8.48 4.27
CA PRO A 183 -0.66 7.42 3.34
C PRO A 183 -0.74 6.07 4.06
N VAL A 184 -1.64 5.21 3.60
CA VAL A 184 -1.77 3.83 4.11
C VAL A 184 -0.52 3.01 3.79
N GLY A 185 -0.17 2.10 4.70
CA GLY A 185 0.99 1.23 4.63
C GLY A 185 2.04 1.55 5.68
N THR A 186 3.20 0.93 5.58
CA THR A 186 4.29 1.07 6.54
C THR A 186 5.00 2.40 6.35
N GLN A 187 5.02 3.23 7.40
CA GLN A 187 5.68 4.53 7.43
C GLN A 187 6.87 4.50 8.39
N ALA A 188 8.01 5.03 7.95
CA ALA A 188 9.19 5.18 8.81
C ALA A 188 9.06 6.49 9.60
N ILE A 189 8.92 6.39 10.90
CA ILE A 189 8.80 7.51 11.82
C ILE A 189 10.14 7.74 12.51
N ARG A 190 10.61 8.99 12.50
CA ARG A 190 11.77 9.45 13.27
C ARG A 190 11.38 10.68 14.05
N VAL A 191 11.62 10.66 15.36
CA VAL A 191 11.41 11.81 16.23
C VAL A 191 12.75 12.24 16.79
N THR A 192 13.09 13.51 16.63
CA THR A 192 14.37 14.08 17.06
C THR A 192 14.18 15.20 18.04
N HIS A 193 15.12 15.31 18.98
CA HIS A 193 15.19 16.43 19.92
C HIS A 193 16.65 16.70 20.29
N PRO A 194 17.12 17.96 20.45
CA PRO A 194 18.53 18.26 20.68
C PRO A 194 19.15 17.61 21.92
N GLN A 195 18.34 17.34 22.95
CA GLN A 195 18.80 16.78 24.24
C GLN A 195 18.50 15.30 24.42
N TYR A 196 17.92 14.64 23.41
CA TYR A 196 17.49 13.26 23.50
C TYR A 196 17.97 12.46 22.30
N ARG A 197 18.11 11.16 22.48
CA ARG A 197 18.43 10.23 21.39
C ARG A 197 17.23 10.13 20.46
N ASP A 198 17.50 9.98 19.17
CA ASP A 198 16.48 9.83 18.16
C ASP A 198 15.62 8.58 18.43
N PHE A 199 14.32 8.77 18.34
CA PHE A 199 13.36 7.67 18.31
C PHE A 199 13.09 7.31 16.86
N VAL A 200 13.21 6.02 16.50
CA VAL A 200 12.91 5.51 15.16
C VAL A 200 12.02 4.29 15.28
N ARG A 201 10.92 4.29 14.52
CA ARG A 201 9.95 3.19 14.49
C ARG A 201 9.26 3.10 13.13
N PHE A 202 8.97 1.87 12.68
CA PHE A 202 8.06 1.64 11.58
C PHE A 202 6.64 1.48 12.13
N VAL A 203 5.69 2.17 11.50
CA VAL A 203 4.29 2.19 11.91
C VAL A 203 3.42 1.81 10.72
N GLU A 204 2.53 0.84 10.93
CA GLU A 204 1.53 0.47 9.93
C GLU A 204 0.34 1.40 10.03
N VAL A 205 0.06 2.12 8.94
CA VAL A 205 -1.07 3.04 8.82
C VAL A 205 -2.20 2.34 8.08
N THR A 206 -3.37 2.27 8.70
CA THR A 206 -4.57 1.64 8.12
C THR A 206 -5.56 2.72 7.67
N TYR A 207 -6.24 2.51 6.56
CA TYR A 207 -7.21 3.45 6.00
C TYR A 207 -8.33 3.79 7.00
N GLY A 208 -8.55 5.09 7.18
CA GLY A 208 -9.60 5.61 8.05
C GLY A 208 -9.44 5.31 9.55
N ALA A 209 -8.36 4.63 9.95
CA ALA A 209 -8.06 4.33 11.34
C ALA A 209 -7.14 5.37 11.97
N LYS A 210 -7.21 5.48 13.31
CA LYS A 210 -6.28 6.25 14.12
C LYS A 210 -5.29 5.29 14.79
N THR A 211 -4.01 5.45 14.48
CA THR A 211 -2.91 4.66 15.04
C THR A 211 -2.20 5.49 16.12
N GLU A 212 -2.16 5.00 17.34
CA GLU A 212 -1.47 5.65 18.45
C GLU A 212 0.01 5.28 18.46
N VAL A 213 0.88 6.29 18.55
CA VAL A 213 2.33 6.12 18.60
C VAL A 213 2.87 6.83 19.84
N PRO A 214 3.03 6.11 20.95
CA PRO A 214 3.71 6.64 22.11
C PRO A 214 5.21 6.77 21.80
N VAL A 215 5.75 7.96 22.02
CA VAL A 215 7.15 8.31 21.80
C VAL A 215 7.77 8.67 23.14
N SER A 216 8.66 7.82 23.64
CA SER A 216 9.45 8.10 24.83
C SER A 216 10.90 8.30 24.40
N LEU A 217 11.36 9.54 24.56
CA LEU A 217 12.69 9.97 24.20
C LEU A 217 13.66 9.73 25.37
N LYS A 218 14.76 9.02 25.12
CA LYS A 218 15.80 8.80 26.11
C LYS A 218 16.83 9.93 26.05
N SER A 219 17.10 10.59 27.18
CA SER A 219 18.15 11.60 27.27
C SER A 219 19.53 11.02 26.91
N TYR A 220 20.40 11.85 26.39
CA TYR A 220 21.82 11.50 26.37
C TYR A 220 22.31 11.32 27.81
N GLY A 221 23.07 10.24 28.09
CA GLY A 221 23.64 10.02 29.41
C GLY A 221 24.48 11.23 29.83
N THR A 222 24.25 11.71 31.04
CA THR A 222 25.07 12.79 31.61
C THR A 222 26.46 12.25 31.82
N ILE A 223 27.49 12.90 31.26
CA ILE A 223 28.87 12.55 31.59
C ILE A 223 29.15 13.12 32.98
N GLU A 224 29.07 12.26 33.99
CA GLU A 224 29.58 12.64 35.31
C GLU A 224 31.10 12.65 35.28
N HIS A 225 31.69 13.74 35.75
CA HIS A 225 33.12 13.83 35.97
C HIS A 225 33.41 13.34 37.40
N ASP A 226 34.46 12.55 37.58
CA ASP A 226 34.92 12.20 38.91
C ASP A 226 35.57 13.43 39.59
N ILE A 227 35.92 13.28 40.86
CA ILE A 227 36.53 14.34 41.68
C ILE A 227 37.88 14.83 41.07
N GLU A 228 38.48 14.03 40.16
CA GLU A 228 39.71 14.34 39.45
C GLU A 228 39.45 15.01 38.07
N GLY A 229 38.20 15.31 37.70
CA GLY A 229 37.83 15.94 36.42
C GLY A 229 37.88 15.02 35.22
N LYS A 230 38.02 13.72 35.41
CA LYS A 230 37.94 12.74 34.32
C LYS A 230 36.47 12.40 34.01
N PRO A 231 36.09 12.38 32.74
CA PRO A 231 34.75 11.99 32.36
C PRO A 231 34.47 10.55 32.79
N ARG A 232 33.51 10.35 33.71
CA ARG A 232 33.06 9.03 34.13
C ARG A 232 31.93 8.59 33.18
N ASN A 233 32.27 7.77 32.21
CA ASN A 233 31.30 7.16 31.33
C ASN A 233 30.53 6.06 32.10
N LEU A 234 29.40 6.44 32.68
CA LEU A 234 28.49 5.50 33.35
C LEU A 234 27.72 4.59 32.39
N ASP A 235 27.67 4.95 31.11
CA ASP A 235 26.96 4.22 30.05
C ASP A 235 27.79 4.01 28.79
N THR A 236 29.11 3.92 28.88
CA THR A 236 29.82 3.29 27.78
C THR A 236 29.45 1.82 27.78
N VAL A 237 28.44 1.47 27.02
CA VAL A 237 28.48 0.19 26.33
C VAL A 237 29.75 0.26 25.50
N ILE A 238 30.84 -0.27 26.09
CA ILE A 238 32.06 -0.55 25.36
C ILE A 238 31.59 -1.53 24.29
N TYR A 239 31.36 -1.04 23.09
CA TYR A 239 31.31 -1.87 21.92
C TYR A 239 32.73 -2.45 21.78
N THR A 240 33.04 -3.46 22.57
CA THR A 240 34.16 -4.33 22.26
C THR A 240 33.73 -4.97 20.95
N ASP A 241 34.35 -4.51 19.87
CA ASP A 241 34.24 -5.17 18.59
C ASP A 241 34.31 -6.67 18.82
N PRO A 242 33.34 -7.45 18.38
CA PRO A 242 33.39 -8.89 18.62
C PRO A 242 34.70 -9.42 18.05
N PRO A 243 35.35 -10.32 18.76
CA PRO A 243 36.65 -10.84 18.36
C PRO A 243 36.57 -11.34 16.91
N LEU A 244 37.67 -11.20 16.15
CA LEU A 244 37.71 -11.43 14.69
C LEU A 244 37.09 -12.76 14.26
N TRP A 245 37.20 -13.80 15.09
CA TRP A 245 36.63 -15.12 14.84
C TRP A 245 35.08 -15.16 14.94
N ARG A 246 34.45 -14.15 15.52
CA ARG A 246 32.97 -14.02 15.62
C ARG A 246 32.39 -13.14 14.54
N ARG A 247 33.21 -12.52 13.68
CA ARG A 247 32.78 -11.69 12.56
C ARG A 247 32.47 -12.61 11.37
N TRP A 248 31.20 -12.61 10.94
CA TRP A 248 30.70 -13.50 9.88
C TRP A 248 31.50 -13.41 8.57
N TYR A 249 32.06 -12.24 8.25
CA TYR A 249 32.91 -12.04 7.06
C TYR A 249 34.32 -12.62 7.20
N VAL A 250 34.71 -13.02 8.41
CA VAL A 250 35.96 -13.76 8.65
C VAL A 250 35.70 -15.26 8.73
N THR A 251 34.63 -15.65 9.44
CA THR A 251 34.28 -17.07 9.64
C THR A 251 33.61 -17.68 8.41
N GLY A 252 32.82 -16.91 7.64
CA GLY A 252 32.15 -17.38 6.45
C GLY A 252 33.13 -17.95 5.40
N PRO A 253 34.12 -17.18 4.93
CA PRO A 253 35.13 -17.68 4.00
C PRO A 253 35.91 -18.89 4.49
N VAL A 254 36.28 -18.93 5.79
CA VAL A 254 36.99 -20.05 6.39
C VAL A 254 36.17 -21.34 6.35
N VAL A 255 34.88 -21.26 6.68
CA VAL A 255 33.96 -22.41 6.60
C VAL A 255 33.81 -22.92 5.18
N VAL A 256 33.70 -22.01 4.20
CA VAL A 256 33.60 -22.39 2.78
C VAL A 256 34.89 -23.10 2.32
N VAL A 257 36.06 -22.57 2.65
CA VAL A 257 37.36 -23.19 2.30
C VAL A 257 37.51 -24.57 2.92
N LEU A 258 37.13 -24.73 4.19
CA LEU A 258 37.19 -26.03 4.87
C LEU A 258 36.19 -27.04 4.26
N ALA A 259 35.00 -26.60 3.90
CA ALA A 259 34.00 -27.45 3.26
C ALA A 259 34.45 -27.93 1.87
N VAL A 260 35.07 -27.05 1.06
CA VAL A 260 35.63 -27.39 -0.24
C VAL A 260 36.80 -28.36 -0.07
N ALA A 261 37.71 -28.09 0.86
CA ALA A 261 38.84 -28.98 1.14
C ALA A 261 38.37 -30.38 1.60
N ALA A 262 37.41 -30.46 2.49
CA ALA A 262 36.80 -31.73 2.92
C ALA A 262 36.12 -32.45 1.77
N GLY A 263 35.38 -31.72 0.90
CA GLY A 263 34.75 -32.29 -0.30
C GLY A 263 35.74 -32.90 -1.29
N VAL A 264 36.87 -32.21 -1.53
CA VAL A 264 37.95 -32.73 -2.38
C VAL A 264 38.62 -33.96 -1.79
N ILE A 265 38.88 -33.96 -0.48
CA ILE A 265 39.46 -35.12 0.23
C ILE A 265 38.50 -36.31 0.16
N PHE A 266 37.22 -36.10 0.40
CA PHE A 266 36.18 -37.15 0.32
C PHE A 266 36.05 -37.70 -1.10
N ALA A 267 36.03 -36.83 -2.13
CA ALA A 267 35.91 -37.24 -3.54
C ALA A 267 37.12 -38.09 -3.98
N ASN A 268 38.32 -37.80 -3.47
CA ASN A 268 39.54 -38.54 -3.80
C ASN A 268 39.72 -39.86 -2.99
N HIS A 269 38.94 -40.06 -1.91
CA HIS A 269 39.05 -41.26 -1.04
C HIS A 269 37.83 -42.19 -1.15
N LEU A 270 36.87 -41.95 -2.07
CA LEU A 270 35.79 -42.90 -2.35
C LEU A 270 36.39 -44.05 -3.20
N PRO A 271 36.55 -45.26 -2.68
CA PRO A 271 36.93 -46.41 -3.50
C PRO A 271 35.75 -46.80 -4.40
N GLY A 272 35.90 -46.65 -5.70
CA GLY A 272 34.98 -47.26 -6.66
C GLY A 272 34.10 -46.33 -7.49
N ALA A 273 34.66 -45.25 -8.00
CA ALA A 273 33.94 -44.46 -9.05
C ALA A 273 34.54 -44.66 -10.44
N ASP A 274 35.14 -45.83 -10.70
CA ASP A 274 35.55 -46.22 -12.04
C ASP A 274 34.46 -47.08 -12.70
N SER A 275 33.31 -46.49 -12.92
CA SER A 275 32.35 -47.06 -13.84
C SER A 275 32.64 -46.59 -15.28
N HIS A 276 33.66 -47.17 -15.90
CA HIS A 276 33.82 -47.09 -17.34
C HIS A 276 32.70 -47.91 -18.00
N CYS A 277 31.65 -47.23 -18.45
CA CYS A 277 30.73 -47.80 -19.43
C CYS A 277 31.37 -47.67 -20.80
N THR A 278 31.91 -48.74 -21.36
CA THR A 278 32.27 -48.82 -22.77
C THR A 278 31.00 -49.03 -23.60
N VAL A 279 30.77 -48.09 -24.52
CA VAL A 279 29.70 -48.20 -25.51
C VAL A 279 30.07 -49.34 -26.50
N GLY A 280 29.50 -50.52 -26.29
CA GLY A 280 29.73 -51.66 -27.19
C GLY A 280 28.92 -52.93 -26.93
N ASP A 281 28.72 -53.34 -25.71
CA ASP A 281 28.12 -54.65 -25.43
C ASP A 281 27.17 -54.79 -24.21
N GLY A 282 26.53 -53.68 -23.85
CA GLY A 282 25.28 -53.71 -23.06
C GLY A 282 25.34 -54.33 -21.64
N THR A 283 26.52 -54.44 -21.03
CA THR A 283 26.64 -54.95 -19.66
C THR A 283 27.40 -53.97 -18.76
N CYS A 284 26.66 -53.33 -17.86
CA CYS A 284 27.23 -52.65 -16.69
C CYS A 284 27.32 -53.63 -15.54
N LYS A 285 28.50 -53.89 -14.98
CA LYS A 285 28.70 -54.55 -13.71
C LYS A 285 29.16 -53.52 -12.68
#